data_1fc5187544b913cfca68958e4ac48b2a
#
_entry.id   1fc5187544b913cfca68958e4ac48b2a
#
_cell.length_a   1.000
_cell.length_b   1.000
_cell.length_c   1.000
_cell.angle_alpha   90.00
_cell.angle_beta   90.00
_cell.angle_gamma   90.00
#
_symmetry.space_group_name_H-M   'P 1'
#
loop_
_entity.id
_entity.type
_entity.pdbx_description
1 polymer ?
#
loop_
_entity_poly.entity_id
_entity_poly.type
_entity_poly.pdbx_seq_one_letter_code
_entity_poly.pdbx_strand_id
1 'polypeptide(L)'
;MSTYKKLDIDTYYRKGVYERFTKIARCSVSITGRIDITGLYEYSKRTGTKFYINFLYLLAKVMNSREDYRMAYLWRSDEVVVYDRINPCQYVFNEATETCTPVYTEYSDDYSTFYAACKRDIEYTKAHPEYHFDPVGHPNWFDASFIPWISYDSLNVELPDGHLYYQPIVNWGKFREENGRKMMPVTVRMNHAVADGYLISKVFTLLEAAIADFCAGHTKG
;
A
#
# COMPACT_ATOMS: atom_id res chain seq x y z
N MET A 1 7.17 0.42 19.36
CA MET A 1 8.32 0.48 18.41
C MET A 1 8.11 -0.60 17.37
N SER A 2 8.27 -0.27 16.10
CA SER A 2 8.24 -1.28 15.03
C SER A 2 9.44 -2.22 15.19
N THR A 3 9.17 -3.51 15.17
CA THR A 3 10.19 -4.55 15.24
C THR A 3 10.58 -5.00 13.83
N TYR A 4 11.82 -5.37 13.64
CA TYR A 4 12.33 -5.87 12.37
C TYR A 4 13.46 -6.86 12.59
N LYS A 5 13.70 -7.69 11.59
CA LYS A 5 14.91 -8.50 11.48
C LYS A 5 15.82 -7.95 10.39
N LYS A 6 17.13 -7.96 10.61
CA LYS A 6 18.10 -7.69 9.57
C LYS A 6 18.05 -8.81 8.53
N LEU A 7 18.04 -8.44 7.26
CA LEU A 7 18.12 -9.41 6.18
C LEU A 7 19.59 -9.77 5.93
N ASP A 8 19.90 -11.05 6.05
CA ASP A 8 21.16 -11.57 5.58
C ASP A 8 21.10 -11.79 4.06
N ILE A 9 21.77 -10.91 3.32
CA ILE A 9 21.77 -10.98 1.85
C ILE A 9 22.50 -12.23 1.35
N ASP A 10 23.44 -12.79 2.09
CA ASP A 10 24.18 -13.98 1.67
C ASP A 10 23.30 -15.23 1.64
N THR A 11 22.30 -15.30 2.49
CA THR A 11 21.32 -16.38 2.55
C THR A 11 19.97 -16.05 1.90
N TYR A 12 19.82 -14.81 1.43
CA TYR A 12 18.55 -14.38 0.82
C TYR A 12 18.26 -15.12 -0.47
N TYR A 13 17.07 -15.72 -0.57
CA TYR A 13 16.68 -16.58 -1.70
C TYR A 13 16.72 -15.89 -3.06
N ARG A 14 16.69 -14.56 -3.09
CA ARG A 14 16.79 -13.72 -4.31
C ARG A 14 18.11 -12.95 -4.40
N LYS A 15 19.17 -13.40 -3.73
CA LYS A 15 20.47 -12.72 -3.68
C LYS A 15 20.94 -12.24 -5.06
N GLY A 16 20.92 -13.11 -6.08
CA GLY A 16 21.38 -12.76 -7.44
C GLY A 16 20.57 -11.63 -8.09
N VAL A 17 19.24 -11.61 -7.87
CA VAL A 17 18.35 -10.53 -8.33
C VAL A 17 18.65 -9.24 -7.55
N TYR A 18 18.76 -9.36 -6.22
CA TYR A 18 19.07 -8.24 -5.34
C TYR A 18 20.39 -7.57 -5.76
N GLU A 19 21.47 -8.33 -5.92
CA GLU A 19 22.78 -7.80 -6.31
C GLU A 19 22.77 -7.16 -7.70
N ARG A 20 22.07 -7.78 -8.67
CA ARG A 20 21.91 -7.19 -10.00
C ARG A 20 21.27 -5.81 -9.95
N PHE A 21 20.15 -5.67 -9.22
CA PHE A 21 19.35 -4.44 -9.22
C PHE A 21 19.76 -3.42 -8.15
N THR A 22 20.74 -3.73 -7.33
CA THR A 22 21.40 -2.77 -6.44
C THR A 22 22.75 -2.29 -6.94
N LYS A 23 23.48 -3.13 -7.68
CA LYS A 23 24.86 -2.84 -8.11
C LYS A 23 24.98 -2.49 -9.58
N ILE A 24 24.16 -3.06 -10.47
CA ILE A 24 24.34 -2.96 -11.93
C ILE A 24 23.22 -2.14 -12.57
N ALA A 25 21.96 -2.53 -12.40
CA ALA A 25 20.82 -1.94 -13.09
C ALA A 25 19.77 -1.45 -12.08
N ARG A 26 20.07 -0.36 -11.40
CA ARG A 26 19.20 0.21 -10.36
C ARG A 26 17.92 0.74 -11.00
N CYS A 27 16.80 0.09 -10.72
CA CYS A 27 15.50 0.50 -11.25
C CYS A 27 14.36 0.05 -10.35
N SER A 28 13.19 0.55 -10.66
CA SER A 28 11.93 0.13 -10.07
C SER A 28 11.01 -0.39 -11.17
N VAL A 29 10.04 -1.19 -10.77
CA VAL A 29 8.99 -1.69 -11.64
C VAL A 29 7.65 -1.17 -11.14
N SER A 30 6.87 -0.57 -12.06
CA SER A 30 5.48 -0.17 -11.82
C SER A 30 4.58 -1.01 -12.71
N ILE A 31 3.56 -1.62 -12.11
CA ILE A 31 2.52 -2.34 -12.85
C ILE A 31 1.19 -1.72 -12.50
N THR A 32 0.44 -1.33 -13.53
CA THR A 32 -0.95 -0.89 -13.41
C THR A 32 -1.85 -2.02 -13.88
N GLY A 33 -2.77 -2.44 -13.02
CA GLY A 33 -3.83 -3.40 -13.32
C GLY A 33 -5.19 -2.85 -12.91
N ARG A 34 -6.26 -3.55 -13.30
CA ARG A 34 -7.62 -3.23 -12.86
C ARG A 34 -8.13 -4.33 -11.96
N ILE A 35 -8.72 -3.95 -10.83
CA ILE A 35 -9.30 -4.85 -9.84
C ILE A 35 -10.81 -4.69 -9.85
N ASP A 36 -11.53 -5.81 -9.86
CA ASP A 36 -12.96 -5.82 -9.66
C ASP A 36 -13.30 -5.55 -8.18
N ILE A 37 -13.84 -4.36 -7.93
CA ILE A 37 -14.22 -3.92 -6.59
C ILE A 37 -15.74 -3.96 -6.37
N THR A 38 -16.50 -4.57 -7.27
CA THR A 38 -17.96 -4.55 -7.23
C THR A 38 -18.49 -5.05 -5.89
N GLY A 39 -18.04 -6.22 -5.43
CA GLY A 39 -18.47 -6.79 -4.16
C GLY A 39 -18.12 -5.92 -2.95
N LEU A 40 -16.93 -5.34 -2.92
CA LEU A 40 -16.50 -4.47 -1.83
C LEU A 40 -17.28 -3.14 -1.82
N TYR A 41 -17.61 -2.61 -3.00
CA TYR A 41 -18.41 -1.41 -3.13
C TYR A 41 -19.84 -1.66 -2.61
N GLU A 42 -20.48 -2.77 -3.02
CA GLU A 42 -21.81 -3.16 -2.55
C GLU A 42 -21.83 -3.44 -1.04
N TYR A 43 -20.80 -4.12 -0.53
CA TYR A 43 -20.63 -4.30 0.91
C TYR A 43 -20.59 -2.95 1.64
N SER A 44 -19.79 -2.00 1.17
CA SER A 44 -19.65 -0.68 1.79
C SER A 44 -20.96 0.10 1.80
N LYS A 45 -21.75 0.01 0.72
CA LYS A 45 -23.07 0.63 0.64
C LYS A 45 -24.07 0.00 1.61
N ARG A 46 -24.11 -1.33 1.65
CA ARG A 46 -25.03 -2.07 2.53
C ARG A 46 -24.76 -1.82 4.01
N THR A 47 -23.48 -1.77 4.41
CA THR A 47 -23.08 -1.63 5.81
C THR A 47 -22.90 -0.19 6.27
N GLY A 48 -22.97 0.79 5.35
CA GLY A 48 -22.68 2.19 5.66
C GLY A 48 -21.22 2.48 5.97
N THR A 49 -20.30 1.52 5.71
CA THR A 49 -18.87 1.70 5.93
C THR A 49 -18.22 2.46 4.78
N LYS A 50 -17.07 3.09 5.04
CA LYS A 50 -16.34 3.84 4.00
C LYS A 50 -15.55 2.89 3.11
N PHE A 51 -15.89 2.85 1.82
CA PHE A 51 -15.18 2.05 0.81
C PHE A 51 -13.67 2.25 0.86
N TYR A 52 -13.22 3.50 1.00
CA TYR A 52 -11.81 3.85 1.10
C TYR A 52 -11.11 3.10 2.24
N ILE A 53 -11.69 3.10 3.44
CA ILE A 53 -11.10 2.43 4.62
C ILE A 53 -11.13 0.91 4.44
N ASN A 54 -12.21 0.37 3.87
CA ASN A 54 -12.32 -1.07 3.59
C ASN A 54 -11.24 -1.52 2.61
N PHE A 55 -11.04 -0.78 1.53
CA PHE A 55 -10.01 -1.08 0.53
C PHE A 55 -8.60 -0.95 1.14
N LEU A 56 -8.34 0.10 1.90
CA LEU A 56 -7.05 0.33 2.56
C LEU A 56 -6.71 -0.79 3.56
N TYR A 57 -7.71 -1.30 4.30
CA TYR A 57 -7.55 -2.45 5.18
C TYR A 57 -7.06 -3.69 4.42
N LEU A 58 -7.75 -4.02 3.32
CA LEU A 58 -7.41 -5.19 2.50
C LEU A 58 -6.05 -5.05 1.82
N LEU A 59 -5.74 -3.84 1.36
CA LEU A 59 -4.42 -3.53 0.83
C LEU A 59 -3.33 -3.71 1.89
N ALA A 60 -3.52 -3.17 3.10
CA ALA A 60 -2.58 -3.33 4.20
C ALA A 60 -2.40 -4.81 4.60
N LYS A 61 -3.48 -5.59 4.60
CA LYS A 61 -3.42 -7.03 4.82
C LYS A 61 -2.54 -7.74 3.78
N VAL A 62 -2.70 -7.39 2.50
CA VAL A 62 -1.87 -7.95 1.42
C VAL A 62 -0.42 -7.51 1.55
N MET A 63 -0.14 -6.24 1.83
CA MET A 63 1.23 -5.75 2.03
C MET A 63 1.92 -6.43 3.22
N ASN A 64 1.18 -6.85 4.23
CA ASN A 64 1.72 -7.59 5.38
C ASN A 64 1.87 -9.10 5.14
N SER A 65 1.34 -9.66 4.06
CA SER A 65 1.31 -11.10 3.82
C SER A 65 2.67 -11.71 3.42
N ARG A 66 3.65 -10.90 3.00
CA ARG A 66 4.94 -11.39 2.50
C ARG A 66 6.10 -10.55 3.04
N GLU A 67 7.22 -11.21 3.31
CA GLU A 67 8.47 -10.53 3.72
C GLU A 67 8.98 -9.57 2.64
N ASP A 68 8.89 -9.96 1.35
CA ASP A 68 9.34 -9.13 0.22
C ASP A 68 8.65 -7.75 0.21
N TYR A 69 7.38 -7.67 0.62
CA TYR A 69 6.64 -6.41 0.66
C TYR A 69 6.94 -5.57 1.91
N ARG A 70 7.59 -6.15 2.92
CA ARG A 70 7.93 -5.51 4.19
C ARG A 70 9.41 -5.16 4.32
N MET A 71 10.15 -5.27 3.21
CA MET A 71 11.57 -4.90 3.16
C MET A 71 11.73 -3.38 3.17
N ALA A 72 12.77 -2.92 3.88
CA ALA A 72 13.20 -1.53 3.87
C ALA A 72 14.72 -1.43 3.90
N TYR A 73 15.24 -0.32 3.41
CA TYR A 73 16.64 0.03 3.50
C TYR A 73 16.82 1.15 4.52
N LEU A 74 17.62 0.88 5.54
CA LEU A 74 17.93 1.83 6.60
C LEU A 74 19.19 2.63 6.26
N TRP A 75 19.01 3.83 5.75
CA TRP A 75 20.09 4.70 5.27
C TRP A 75 21.18 5.01 6.32
N ARG A 76 20.79 5.10 7.59
CA ARG A 76 21.72 5.46 8.67
C ARG A 76 22.68 4.33 9.04
N SER A 77 22.24 3.09 8.90
CA SER A 77 23.02 1.89 9.26
C SER A 77 23.50 1.09 8.06
N ASP A 78 23.11 1.49 6.82
CA ASP A 78 23.41 0.76 5.58
C ASP A 78 22.93 -0.70 5.65
N GLU A 79 21.68 -0.89 6.13
CA GLU A 79 21.14 -2.21 6.39
C GLU A 79 19.84 -2.43 5.62
N VAL A 80 19.67 -3.65 5.13
CA VAL A 80 18.36 -4.12 4.65
C VAL A 80 17.67 -4.87 5.77
N VAL A 81 16.43 -4.50 6.01
CA VAL A 81 15.63 -5.09 7.08
C VAL A 81 14.27 -5.55 6.54
N VAL A 82 13.66 -6.47 7.28
CA VAL A 82 12.27 -6.90 7.06
C VAL A 82 11.50 -6.56 8.32
N TYR A 83 10.56 -5.64 8.21
CA TYR A 83 9.66 -5.29 9.33
C TYR A 83 8.70 -6.44 9.63
N ASP A 84 8.39 -6.65 10.90
CA ASP A 84 7.34 -7.60 11.31
C ASP A 84 5.97 -7.15 10.82
N ARG A 85 5.78 -5.83 10.73
CA ARG A 85 4.56 -5.20 10.22
C ARG A 85 4.90 -3.88 9.54
N ILE A 86 4.19 -3.59 8.43
CA ILE A 86 4.19 -2.27 7.79
C ILE A 86 2.78 -1.69 7.78
N ASN A 87 2.70 -0.38 7.81
CA ASN A 87 1.48 0.37 8.00
C ASN A 87 1.23 1.32 6.82
N PRO A 88 -0.02 1.56 6.42
CA PRO A 88 -0.28 2.51 5.36
C PRO A 88 0.01 3.94 5.80
N CYS A 89 0.81 4.63 4.99
CA CYS A 89 0.87 6.08 4.96
C CYS A 89 -0.07 6.53 3.85
N GLN A 90 -1.24 7.00 4.25
CA GLN A 90 -2.29 7.47 3.35
C GLN A 90 -2.28 8.99 3.24
N TYR A 91 -3.03 9.55 2.29
CA TYR A 91 -3.04 11.00 2.05
C TYR A 91 -4.44 11.56 2.19
N VAL A 92 -4.61 12.57 3.04
CA VAL A 92 -5.86 13.29 3.26
C VAL A 92 -5.82 14.60 2.49
N PHE A 93 -6.75 14.76 1.54
CA PHE A 93 -6.86 15.97 0.73
C PHE A 93 -7.55 17.09 1.52
N ASN A 94 -6.98 18.28 1.45
CA ASN A 94 -7.53 19.53 1.97
C ASN A 94 -7.99 20.40 0.81
N GLU A 95 -9.30 20.59 0.67
CA GLU A 95 -9.90 21.38 -0.42
C GLU A 95 -9.54 22.86 -0.34
N ALA A 96 -9.33 23.41 0.86
CA ALA A 96 -9.07 24.84 1.03
C ALA A 96 -7.65 25.23 0.58
N THR A 97 -6.70 24.31 0.66
CA THR A 97 -5.29 24.54 0.31
C THR A 97 -4.87 23.80 -0.97
N GLU A 98 -5.74 22.93 -1.49
CA GLU A 98 -5.45 22.03 -2.63
C GLU A 98 -4.20 21.16 -2.40
N THR A 99 -3.98 20.74 -1.14
CA THR A 99 -2.84 19.91 -0.73
C THR A 99 -3.26 18.59 -0.13
N CYS A 100 -2.33 17.64 -0.11
CA CYS A 100 -2.52 16.34 0.55
C CYS A 100 -1.59 16.23 1.75
N THR A 101 -2.13 15.88 2.89
CA THR A 101 -1.35 15.61 4.12
C THR A 101 -1.17 14.10 4.29
N PRO A 102 0.08 13.60 4.40
CA PRO A 102 0.34 12.21 4.69
C PRO A 102 -0.09 11.85 6.11
N VAL A 103 -0.74 10.70 6.26
CA VAL A 103 -1.32 10.21 7.51
C VAL A 103 -0.96 8.76 7.72
N TYR A 104 -0.28 8.47 8.80
CA TYR A 104 0.06 7.12 9.20
C TYR A 104 -1.08 6.50 10.02
N THR A 105 -1.48 5.27 9.68
CA THR A 105 -2.45 4.50 10.43
C THR A 105 -1.87 3.13 10.78
N GLU A 106 -1.86 2.76 12.04
CA GLU A 106 -1.39 1.42 12.43
C GLU A 106 -2.33 0.32 11.91
N TYR A 107 -1.74 -0.64 11.20
CA TYR A 107 -2.45 -1.83 10.74
C TYR A 107 -2.72 -2.78 11.90
N SER A 108 -3.93 -3.32 11.94
CA SER A 108 -4.37 -4.42 12.80
C SER A 108 -4.97 -5.52 11.95
N ASP A 109 -4.76 -6.79 12.33
CA ASP A 109 -5.42 -7.92 11.68
C ASP A 109 -6.94 -7.93 11.98
N ASP A 110 -7.35 -7.30 13.10
CA ASP A 110 -8.75 -7.05 13.41
C ASP A 110 -9.27 -5.85 12.62
N TYR A 111 -10.26 -6.13 11.75
CA TYR A 111 -10.86 -5.13 10.87
C TYR A 111 -11.49 -3.96 11.64
N SER A 112 -12.19 -4.24 12.73
CA SER A 112 -12.90 -3.20 13.48
C SER A 112 -11.93 -2.23 14.15
N THR A 113 -10.84 -2.76 14.69
CA THR A 113 -9.75 -1.97 15.28
C THR A 113 -9.08 -1.09 14.22
N PHE A 114 -8.74 -1.66 13.06
CA PHE A 114 -8.14 -0.88 11.97
C PHE A 114 -9.09 0.19 11.44
N TYR A 115 -10.37 -0.17 11.23
CA TYR A 115 -11.36 0.77 10.72
C TYR A 115 -11.55 1.97 11.63
N ALA A 116 -11.65 1.73 12.93
CA ALA A 116 -11.79 2.80 13.94
C ALA A 116 -10.55 3.69 13.99
N ALA A 117 -9.35 3.10 13.98
CA ALA A 117 -8.09 3.84 13.95
C ALA A 117 -7.97 4.71 12.69
N CYS A 118 -8.17 4.13 11.52
CA CYS A 118 -8.08 4.84 10.24
C CYS A 118 -9.09 6.00 10.16
N LYS A 119 -10.34 5.78 10.60
CA LYS A 119 -11.35 6.83 10.64
C LYS A 119 -10.92 7.99 11.56
N ARG A 120 -10.46 7.68 12.77
CA ARG A 120 -9.96 8.67 13.73
C ARG A 120 -8.80 9.48 13.15
N ASP A 121 -7.81 8.80 12.54
CA ASP A 121 -6.61 9.44 12.02
C ASP A 121 -6.93 10.39 10.85
N ILE A 122 -7.88 10.00 9.97
CA ILE A 122 -8.39 10.88 8.91
C ILE A 122 -9.13 12.09 9.48
N GLU A 123 -10.00 11.89 10.46
CA GLU A 123 -10.79 12.96 11.10
C GLU A 123 -9.86 13.93 11.85
N TYR A 124 -8.88 13.40 12.58
CA TYR A 124 -7.86 14.20 13.25
C TYR A 124 -7.09 15.08 12.27
N THR A 125 -6.58 14.52 11.19
CA THR A 125 -5.80 15.27 10.18
C THR A 125 -6.64 16.35 9.49
N LYS A 126 -7.92 16.11 9.24
CA LYS A 126 -8.83 17.13 8.70
C LYS A 126 -9.04 18.30 9.66
N ALA A 127 -9.06 18.03 10.95
CA ALA A 127 -9.21 19.05 12.00
C ALA A 127 -7.90 19.78 12.33
N HIS A 128 -6.75 19.21 11.94
CA HIS A 128 -5.41 19.72 12.25
C HIS A 128 -4.57 19.81 10.96
N PRO A 129 -4.80 20.81 10.10
CA PRO A 129 -4.11 20.95 8.83
C PRO A 129 -2.59 21.17 8.98
N GLU A 130 -2.14 21.56 10.16
CA GLU A 130 -0.71 21.68 10.53
C GLU A 130 -0.04 20.33 10.81
N TYR A 131 -0.79 19.23 10.83
CA TYR A 131 -0.25 17.90 11.11
C TYR A 131 0.78 17.49 10.05
N HIS A 132 1.90 16.94 10.51
CA HIS A 132 2.95 16.38 9.68
C HIS A 132 3.26 14.95 10.13
N PHE A 133 3.27 14.04 9.18
CA PHE A 133 3.71 12.66 9.41
C PHE A 133 5.20 12.65 9.80
N ASP A 134 5.51 11.92 10.89
CA ASP A 134 6.89 11.69 11.34
C ASP A 134 7.43 10.35 10.80
N PRO A 135 8.20 10.35 9.70
CA PRO A 135 8.76 9.12 9.13
C PRO A 135 9.91 8.55 9.96
N VAL A 136 10.46 9.31 10.92
CA VAL A 136 11.54 8.83 11.81
C VAL A 136 10.94 8.04 12.97
N GLY A 137 9.87 8.55 13.58
CA GLY A 137 9.15 7.85 14.64
C GLY A 137 8.36 6.63 14.15
N HIS A 138 7.98 6.63 12.87
CA HIS A 138 7.18 5.58 12.22
C HIS A 138 7.84 5.07 10.93
N PRO A 139 8.99 4.37 11.00
CA PRO A 139 9.79 4.03 9.81
C PRO A 139 9.23 2.86 8.98
N ASN A 140 8.22 2.17 9.46
CA ASN A 140 7.66 0.95 8.88
C ASN A 140 6.35 1.22 8.11
N TRP A 141 6.41 2.09 7.11
CA TRP A 141 5.23 2.40 6.27
C TRP A 141 5.36 1.85 4.85
N PHE A 142 4.24 1.84 4.14
CA PHE A 142 4.16 1.82 2.69
C PHE A 142 3.23 2.97 2.22
N ASP A 143 3.50 3.51 1.05
CA ASP A 143 2.69 4.61 0.52
C ASP A 143 1.39 4.08 -0.09
N ALA A 144 0.26 4.66 0.33
CA ALA A 144 -1.08 4.30 -0.09
C ALA A 144 -1.86 5.55 -0.52
N SER A 145 -1.90 5.83 -1.82
CA SER A 145 -2.46 7.08 -2.36
C SER A 145 -3.67 6.84 -3.24
N PHE A 146 -4.77 7.50 -2.91
CA PHE A 146 -6.00 7.49 -3.70
C PHE A 146 -6.12 8.75 -4.56
N ILE A 147 -6.41 8.54 -5.85
CA ILE A 147 -6.63 9.61 -6.85
C ILE A 147 -8.10 9.59 -7.28
N PRO A 148 -9.01 10.21 -6.49
CA PRO A 148 -10.46 10.08 -6.71
C PRO A 148 -10.97 10.83 -7.94
N TRP A 149 -10.18 11.75 -8.47
CA TRP A 149 -10.60 12.66 -9.54
C TRP A 149 -10.63 12.01 -10.91
N ILE A 150 -9.74 11.05 -11.15
CA ILE A 150 -9.59 10.40 -12.46
C ILE A 150 -9.52 8.88 -12.35
N SER A 151 -9.94 8.21 -13.43
CA SER A 151 -9.52 6.85 -13.72
C SER A 151 -8.37 6.91 -14.71
N TYR A 152 -7.35 6.07 -14.54
CA TYR A 152 -6.16 6.08 -15.38
C TYR A 152 -5.85 4.67 -15.89
N ASP A 153 -5.07 4.59 -16.97
CA ASP A 153 -4.62 3.31 -17.55
C ASP A 153 -3.15 3.01 -17.22
N SER A 154 -2.40 4.05 -16.84
CA SER A 154 -1.01 3.94 -16.38
C SER A 154 -0.66 5.07 -15.43
N LEU A 155 0.14 4.76 -14.42
CA LEU A 155 0.73 5.73 -13.50
C LEU A 155 2.14 5.25 -13.15
N ASN A 156 3.08 6.16 -13.07
CA ASN A 156 4.41 5.88 -12.58
C ASN A 156 4.84 6.93 -11.56
N VAL A 157 5.48 6.48 -10.49
CA VAL A 157 6.13 7.34 -9.51
C VAL A 157 7.63 7.13 -9.64
N GLU A 158 8.33 8.14 -10.13
CA GLU A 158 9.77 8.08 -10.32
C GLU A 158 10.51 8.55 -9.07
N LEU A 159 11.58 7.86 -8.78
CA LEU A 159 12.56 8.25 -7.77
C LEU A 159 13.92 8.40 -8.44
N PRO A 160 14.79 9.30 -7.93
CA PRO A 160 16.11 9.49 -8.50
C PRO A 160 16.88 8.18 -8.64
N ASP A 161 17.70 8.08 -9.69
CA ASP A 161 18.59 6.96 -9.92
C ASP A 161 19.43 6.64 -8.69
N GLY A 162 19.54 5.35 -8.39
CA GLY A 162 20.30 4.88 -7.24
C GLY A 162 19.61 5.01 -5.89
N HIS A 163 18.40 5.53 -5.84
CA HIS A 163 17.64 5.60 -4.61
C HIS A 163 17.14 4.20 -4.18
N LEU A 164 17.57 3.75 -3.00
CA LEU A 164 17.20 2.46 -2.44
C LEU A 164 15.89 2.57 -1.62
N TYR A 165 14.82 2.99 -2.27
CA TYR A 165 13.49 3.06 -1.67
C TYR A 165 12.77 1.74 -1.88
N TYR A 166 12.68 0.91 -0.84
CA TYR A 166 12.12 -0.43 -0.90
C TYR A 166 10.66 -0.51 -0.50
N GLN A 167 10.17 0.49 0.21
CA GLN A 167 8.77 0.55 0.60
C GLN A 167 7.87 0.52 -0.65
N PRO A 168 6.80 -0.30 -0.64
CA PRO A 168 5.83 -0.28 -1.72
C PRO A 168 5.16 1.08 -1.86
N ILE A 169 4.93 1.51 -3.11
CA ILE A 169 4.08 2.66 -3.41
C ILE A 169 2.87 2.12 -4.15
N VAL A 170 1.69 2.27 -3.56
CA VAL A 170 0.43 1.81 -4.15
C VAL A 170 -0.49 2.99 -4.37
N ASN A 171 -0.89 3.17 -5.64
CA ASN A 171 -1.84 4.19 -6.03
C ASN A 171 -3.09 3.52 -6.60
N TRP A 172 -4.27 4.07 -6.34
CA TRP A 172 -5.49 3.65 -7.01
C TRP A 172 -6.34 4.84 -7.39
N GLY A 173 -7.10 4.67 -8.47
CA GLY A 173 -7.90 5.75 -9.05
C GLY A 173 -9.40 5.53 -8.93
N LYS A 174 -10.15 6.42 -9.57
CA LYS A 174 -11.59 6.28 -9.70
C LYS A 174 -11.93 5.04 -10.54
N PHE A 175 -12.87 4.22 -10.10
CA PHE A 175 -13.33 3.07 -10.87
C PHE A 175 -14.15 3.51 -12.11
N ARG A 176 -14.17 2.63 -13.11
CA ARG A 176 -15.08 2.69 -14.27
C ARG A 176 -16.03 1.51 -14.21
N GLU A 177 -17.21 1.68 -14.78
CA GLU A 177 -18.12 0.55 -15.00
C GLU A 177 -17.80 -0.12 -16.33
N GLU A 178 -17.46 -1.41 -16.27
CA GLU A 178 -17.12 -2.23 -17.42
C GLU A 178 -17.91 -3.55 -17.33
N ASN A 179 -18.79 -3.80 -18.29
CA ASN A 179 -19.64 -5.01 -18.33
C ASN A 179 -20.39 -5.29 -17.00
N GLY A 180 -20.94 -4.26 -16.39
CA GLY A 180 -21.68 -4.35 -15.13
C GLY A 180 -20.79 -4.51 -13.88
N ARG A 181 -19.47 -4.42 -14.01
CA ARG A 181 -18.51 -4.48 -12.90
C ARG A 181 -17.86 -3.13 -12.67
N LYS A 182 -17.47 -2.88 -11.43
CA LYS A 182 -16.72 -1.68 -11.04
C LYS A 182 -15.23 -2.02 -11.05
N MET A 183 -14.56 -1.62 -12.14
CA MET A 183 -13.14 -1.88 -12.36
C MET A 183 -12.31 -0.69 -11.93
N MET A 184 -11.47 -0.88 -10.92
CA MET A 184 -10.64 0.18 -10.34
C MET A 184 -9.18 0.02 -10.76
N PRO A 185 -8.54 1.05 -11.34
CA PRO A 185 -7.11 1.00 -11.62
C PRO A 185 -6.32 1.03 -10.32
N VAL A 186 -5.36 0.13 -10.20
CA VAL A 186 -4.40 0.06 -9.12
C VAL A 186 -3.01 -0.02 -9.72
N THR A 187 -2.10 0.81 -9.23
CA THR A 187 -0.68 0.76 -9.61
C THR A 187 0.14 0.39 -8.40
N VAL A 188 0.99 -0.60 -8.56
CA VAL A 188 1.97 -1.01 -7.55
C VAL A 188 3.36 -0.77 -8.10
N ARG A 189 4.13 0.06 -7.41
CA ARG A 189 5.54 0.31 -7.71
C ARG A 189 6.41 -0.24 -6.59
N MET A 190 7.43 -1.01 -6.97
CA MET A 190 8.43 -1.54 -6.04
C MET A 190 9.84 -1.46 -6.65
N ASN A 191 10.86 -1.35 -5.81
CA ASN A 191 12.24 -1.44 -6.25
C ASN A 191 12.51 -2.86 -6.82
N HIS A 192 13.20 -2.95 -7.98
CA HIS A 192 13.39 -4.23 -8.64
C HIS A 192 14.32 -5.18 -7.86
N ALA A 193 15.16 -4.67 -6.96
CA ALA A 193 15.94 -5.49 -6.06
C ALA A 193 15.07 -6.30 -5.09
N VAL A 194 13.89 -5.78 -4.75
CA VAL A 194 12.94 -6.38 -3.80
C VAL A 194 11.89 -7.21 -4.52
N ALA A 195 11.30 -6.68 -5.60
CA ALA A 195 10.21 -7.34 -6.31
C ALA A 195 10.38 -7.20 -7.83
N ASP A 196 10.02 -8.26 -8.54
CA ASP A 196 9.90 -8.31 -9.98
C ASP A 196 8.43 -8.32 -10.40
N GLY A 197 8.21 -8.43 -11.71
CA GLY A 197 6.86 -8.51 -12.27
C GLY A 197 5.99 -9.61 -11.65
N TYR A 198 6.59 -10.76 -11.28
CA TYR A 198 5.86 -11.86 -10.63
C TYR A 198 5.37 -11.48 -9.24
N LEU A 199 6.25 -10.94 -8.38
CA LEU A 199 5.88 -10.55 -7.02
C LEU A 199 4.90 -9.37 -7.02
N ILE A 200 5.07 -8.41 -7.93
CA ILE A 200 4.12 -7.29 -8.07
C ILE A 200 2.76 -7.80 -8.55
N SER A 201 2.73 -8.70 -9.53
CA SER A 201 1.48 -9.29 -10.03
C SER A 201 0.73 -10.07 -8.95
N LYS A 202 1.44 -10.69 -8.01
CA LYS A 202 0.83 -11.34 -6.85
C LYS A 202 0.03 -10.38 -5.95
N VAL A 203 0.39 -9.10 -5.89
CA VAL A 203 -0.39 -8.12 -5.12
C VAL A 203 -1.83 -8.06 -5.64
N PHE A 204 -2.01 -8.05 -6.95
CA PHE A 204 -3.34 -8.00 -7.57
C PHE A 204 -4.16 -9.24 -7.25
N THR A 205 -3.61 -10.44 -7.47
CA THR A 205 -4.32 -11.69 -7.20
C THR A 205 -4.63 -11.89 -5.71
N LEU A 206 -3.71 -11.49 -4.82
CA LEU A 206 -3.95 -11.53 -3.38
C LEU A 206 -5.01 -10.51 -2.94
N LEU A 207 -5.04 -9.35 -3.56
CA LEU A 207 -6.02 -8.32 -3.25
C LEU A 207 -7.43 -8.71 -3.73
N GLU A 208 -7.55 -9.30 -4.92
CA GLU A 208 -8.82 -9.85 -5.42
C GLU A 208 -9.34 -10.97 -4.51
N ALA A 209 -8.47 -11.90 -4.08
CA ALA A 209 -8.82 -12.94 -3.14
C ALA A 209 -9.25 -12.35 -1.78
N ALA A 210 -8.50 -11.39 -1.24
CA ALA A 210 -8.84 -10.74 0.02
C ALA A 210 -10.19 -9.99 -0.03
N ILE A 211 -10.52 -9.36 -1.17
CA ILE A 211 -11.84 -8.73 -1.39
C ILE A 211 -12.94 -9.80 -1.39
N ALA A 212 -12.74 -10.90 -2.11
CA ALA A 212 -13.74 -11.98 -2.18
C ALA A 212 -13.99 -12.59 -0.80
N ASP A 213 -12.94 -12.95 -0.07
CA ASP A 213 -13.01 -13.53 1.28
C ASP A 213 -13.68 -12.59 2.28
N PHE A 214 -13.32 -11.30 2.24
CA PHE A 214 -13.91 -10.29 3.10
C PHE A 214 -15.42 -10.14 2.87
N CYS A 215 -15.82 -10.06 1.61
CA CYS A 215 -17.23 -9.96 1.26
C CYS A 215 -18.01 -11.23 1.64
N ALA A 216 -17.46 -12.43 1.44
CA ALA A 216 -18.09 -13.69 1.80
C ALA A 216 -18.25 -13.86 3.32
N GLY A 217 -17.23 -13.50 4.10
CA GLY A 217 -17.26 -13.58 5.56
C GLY A 217 -18.27 -12.64 6.23
N HIS A 218 -18.67 -11.57 5.55
CA HIS A 218 -19.60 -10.55 6.06
C HIS A 218 -20.97 -10.56 5.36
N THR A 219 -21.29 -11.59 4.60
CA THR A 219 -22.62 -11.78 3.98
C THR A 219 -23.65 -12.41 4.91
N LYS A 220 -23.24 -12.88 6.10
CA LYS A 220 -24.14 -13.48 7.10
C LYS A 220 -24.39 -12.50 8.25
N GLY A 221 -25.22 -11.52 8.00
CA GLY A 221 -25.71 -10.58 9.01
C GLY A 221 -26.98 -9.90 8.51
#